data_c201197ca0d960a5c0b95d7ddc2e3d86
#
_entry.id   c201197ca0d960a5c0b95d7ddc2e3d86
#
_cell.length_a   1.000
_cell.length_b   1.000
_cell.length_c   1.000
_cell.angle_alpha   90.00
_cell.angle_beta   90.00
_cell.angle_gamma   90.00
#
_symmetry.space_group_name_H-M   'P 1'
#
loop_
_entity.id
_entity.type
_entity.pdbx_description
1 polymer ?
#
loop_
_entity_poly.entity_id
_entity_poly.type
_entity_poly.pdbx_seq_one_letter_code
_entity_poly.pdbx_strand_id
1 'polypeptide(L)'
;RRVRRGMARSFQVTSLFLTLPVRENLRLAAQGVAPGAALNCWSPPVGRRSCADTVASVLARVGLTRHAGTPAGNLSHGQQRRLEVGMALAARPKAIFLDEPTSGMGIDDLDDMKRLIQGLKDEHTVVLIEHNMGIVMDISDTITVMQQGRVLAEGLPHEIRADERVRSAYLGNMITGGKA
;
A
#
# COMPACT_ATOMS: atom_id res chain seq x y z
N ARG A 1 -17.93 6.07 -3.87
CA ARG A 1 -17.75 7.30 -4.68
C ARG A 1 -16.26 7.67 -4.89
N ARG A 2 -15.35 7.52 -3.91
CA ARG A 2 -13.91 7.91 -4.03
C ARG A 2 -13.15 7.02 -5.02
N VAL A 3 -13.33 5.71 -4.98
CA VAL A 3 -12.68 4.75 -5.87
C VAL A 3 -13.06 5.01 -7.34
N ARG A 4 -14.31 5.36 -7.62
CA ARG A 4 -14.76 5.74 -8.98
C ARG A 4 -14.13 7.05 -9.48
N ARG A 5 -13.49 7.83 -8.61
CA ARG A 5 -12.74 9.05 -8.96
C ARG A 5 -11.23 8.78 -9.09
N GLY A 6 -10.81 7.52 -9.08
CA GLY A 6 -9.42 7.11 -9.27
C GLY A 6 -8.56 7.18 -8.00
N MET A 7 -9.15 7.21 -6.80
CA MET A 7 -8.40 7.17 -5.54
C MET A 7 -8.61 5.83 -4.86
N ALA A 8 -7.53 5.13 -4.53
CA ALA A 8 -7.57 3.95 -3.66
C ALA A 8 -6.82 4.25 -2.36
N ARG A 9 -7.25 3.63 -1.27
CA ARG A 9 -6.59 3.68 0.03
C ARG A 9 -6.45 2.26 0.56
N SER A 10 -5.24 1.89 1.01
CA SER A 10 -5.09 0.73 1.88
C SER A 10 -5.67 1.07 3.26
N PHE A 11 -6.29 0.11 3.92
CA PHE A 11 -6.86 0.33 5.24
C PHE A 11 -5.88 -0.16 6.30
N GLN A 12 -5.83 0.53 7.43
CA GLN A 12 -5.01 0.17 8.60
C GLN A 12 -5.47 -1.16 9.25
N VAL A 13 -6.70 -1.58 9.00
CA VAL A 13 -7.24 -2.89 9.40
C VAL A 13 -7.26 -3.79 8.17
N THR A 14 -6.70 -4.98 8.31
CA THR A 14 -6.64 -6.02 7.28
C THR A 14 -8.02 -6.27 6.68
N SER A 15 -8.23 -5.83 5.45
CA SER A 15 -9.51 -5.99 4.73
C SER A 15 -9.50 -7.23 3.84
N LEU A 16 -8.66 -8.23 4.20
CA LEU A 16 -8.53 -9.48 3.46
C LEU A 16 -9.64 -10.46 3.79
N PHE A 17 -10.14 -11.12 2.79
CA PHE A 17 -10.98 -12.31 2.96
C PHE A 17 -10.05 -13.51 3.23
N LEU A 18 -9.74 -13.74 4.51
CA LEU A 18 -8.70 -14.68 4.94
C LEU A 18 -8.92 -16.13 4.48
N THR A 19 -10.18 -16.54 4.34
CA THR A 19 -10.55 -17.88 3.87
C THR A 19 -10.50 -18.05 2.35
N LEU A 20 -10.48 -16.93 1.61
CA LEU A 20 -10.43 -16.95 0.15
C LEU A 20 -9.00 -16.99 -0.36
N PRO A 21 -8.76 -17.63 -1.52
CA PRO A 21 -7.47 -17.57 -2.21
C PRO A 21 -7.05 -16.14 -2.54
N VAL A 22 -5.73 -15.92 -2.62
CA VAL A 22 -5.13 -14.63 -3.00
C VAL A 22 -5.75 -14.07 -4.30
N ARG A 23 -5.85 -14.92 -5.35
CA ARG A 23 -6.47 -14.52 -6.62
C ARG A 23 -7.91 -14.05 -6.49
N GLU A 24 -8.68 -14.63 -5.55
CA GLU A 24 -10.09 -14.27 -5.35
C GLU A 24 -10.22 -12.93 -4.61
N ASN A 25 -9.34 -12.64 -3.65
CA ASN A 25 -9.25 -11.33 -3.03
C ASN A 25 -9.02 -10.24 -4.08
N LEU A 26 -8.05 -10.44 -4.98
CA LEU A 26 -7.74 -9.50 -6.06
C LEU A 26 -8.90 -9.40 -7.08
N ARG A 27 -9.54 -10.53 -7.40
CA ARG A 27 -10.69 -10.55 -8.31
C ARG A 27 -11.85 -9.72 -7.78
N LEU A 28 -12.18 -9.88 -6.49
CA LEU A 28 -13.23 -9.10 -5.83
C LEU A 28 -12.91 -7.60 -5.83
N ALA A 29 -11.66 -7.24 -5.54
CA ALA A 29 -11.21 -5.85 -5.59
C ALA A 29 -11.35 -5.25 -7.01
N ALA A 30 -10.92 -5.99 -8.05
CA ALA A 30 -11.06 -5.56 -9.44
C ALA A 30 -12.51 -5.40 -9.88
N GLN A 31 -13.40 -6.29 -9.43
CA GLN A 31 -14.84 -6.23 -9.74
C GLN A 31 -15.55 -5.06 -9.05
N GLY A 32 -15.16 -4.71 -7.83
CA GLY A 32 -15.81 -3.66 -7.04
C GLY A 32 -15.80 -2.27 -7.71
N VAL A 33 -14.93 -2.07 -8.70
CA VAL A 33 -14.82 -0.81 -9.45
C VAL A 33 -15.41 -0.87 -10.86
N ALA A 34 -15.78 -2.07 -11.34
CA ALA A 34 -16.37 -2.21 -12.67
C ALA A 34 -17.72 -1.49 -12.75
N PRO A 35 -17.99 -0.70 -13.81
CA PRO A 35 -19.28 -0.06 -14.00
C PRO A 35 -20.41 -1.11 -14.06
N GLY A 36 -21.43 -0.96 -13.23
CA GLY A 36 -22.60 -1.85 -13.22
C GLY A 36 -22.46 -3.15 -12.41
N ALA A 37 -21.31 -3.43 -11.80
CA ALA A 37 -21.08 -4.66 -11.04
C ALA A 37 -22.03 -4.84 -9.84
N ALA A 38 -22.52 -3.74 -9.26
CA ALA A 38 -23.37 -3.76 -8.06
C ALA A 38 -24.82 -4.17 -8.32
N LEU A 39 -25.29 -4.23 -9.57
CA LEU A 39 -26.70 -4.49 -9.91
C LEU A 39 -26.90 -5.67 -10.87
N ASN A 40 -25.84 -6.35 -11.28
CA ASN A 40 -25.93 -7.35 -12.34
C ASN A 40 -25.63 -8.76 -11.85
N CYS A 41 -26.54 -9.32 -11.04
CA CYS A 41 -26.44 -10.71 -10.57
C CYS A 41 -26.74 -11.73 -11.67
N TRP A 42 -27.27 -11.31 -12.82
CA TRP A 42 -27.80 -12.20 -13.87
C TRP A 42 -26.98 -12.25 -15.14
N SER A 43 -26.09 -11.30 -15.37
CA SER A 43 -25.21 -11.32 -16.53
C SER A 43 -23.83 -11.88 -16.18
N PRO A 44 -23.21 -12.68 -17.05
CA PRO A 44 -21.81 -13.04 -16.87
C PRO A 44 -21.00 -11.74 -16.76
N PRO A 45 -20.02 -11.64 -15.80
CA PRO A 45 -19.29 -10.41 -15.57
C PRO A 45 -18.68 -9.93 -16.88
N VAL A 46 -19.15 -8.76 -17.35
CA VAL A 46 -18.60 -8.08 -18.50
C VAL A 46 -17.11 -7.86 -18.23
N GLY A 47 -16.24 -8.47 -19.06
CA GLY A 47 -14.81 -8.33 -18.93
C GLY A 47 -14.09 -9.43 -18.13
N ARG A 48 -14.59 -10.67 -18.10
CA ARG A 48 -13.86 -11.80 -17.47
C ARG A 48 -12.38 -11.86 -17.89
N ARG A 49 -12.06 -11.64 -19.17
CA ARG A 49 -10.68 -11.60 -19.65
C ARG A 49 -9.93 -10.41 -19.04
N SER A 50 -10.47 -9.20 -19.12
CA SER A 50 -9.85 -7.99 -18.53
C SER A 50 -9.66 -8.08 -17.00
N CYS A 51 -10.55 -8.78 -16.29
CA CYS A 51 -10.40 -9.02 -14.86
C CYS A 51 -9.31 -10.05 -14.59
N ALA A 52 -9.24 -11.14 -15.35
CA ALA A 52 -8.20 -12.15 -15.24
C ALA A 52 -6.81 -11.58 -15.52
N ASP A 53 -6.69 -10.77 -16.59
CA ASP A 53 -5.45 -10.10 -16.95
C ASP A 53 -5.01 -9.11 -15.86
N THR A 54 -5.95 -8.37 -15.28
CA THR A 54 -5.67 -7.48 -14.15
C THR A 54 -5.17 -8.26 -12.94
N VAL A 55 -5.83 -9.37 -12.59
CA VAL A 55 -5.41 -10.22 -11.46
C VAL A 55 -4.02 -10.79 -11.70
N ALA A 56 -3.73 -11.30 -12.90
CA ALA A 56 -2.42 -11.84 -13.25
C ALA A 56 -1.32 -10.78 -13.16
N SER A 57 -1.56 -9.59 -13.71
CA SER A 57 -0.63 -8.45 -13.65
C SER A 57 -0.36 -8.02 -12.21
N VAL A 58 -1.41 -7.89 -11.39
CA VAL A 58 -1.25 -7.48 -9.99
C VAL A 58 -0.53 -8.56 -9.18
N LEU A 59 -0.84 -9.85 -9.38
CA LEU A 59 -0.13 -10.96 -8.73
C LEU A 59 1.37 -10.92 -8.98
N ALA A 60 1.76 -10.67 -10.23
CA ALA A 60 3.16 -10.52 -10.60
C ALA A 60 3.80 -9.31 -9.90
N ARG A 61 3.10 -8.19 -9.91
CA ARG A 61 3.60 -6.91 -9.36
C ARG A 61 3.80 -6.97 -7.85
N VAL A 62 2.90 -7.63 -7.11
CA VAL A 62 3.03 -7.80 -5.65
C VAL A 62 3.87 -9.02 -5.24
N GLY A 63 4.43 -9.77 -6.21
CA GLY A 63 5.27 -10.94 -5.96
C GLY A 63 4.53 -12.15 -5.39
N LEU A 64 3.21 -12.27 -5.62
CA LEU A 64 2.37 -13.33 -5.06
C LEU A 64 1.89 -14.37 -6.08
N THR A 65 2.48 -14.43 -7.28
CA THR A 65 2.08 -15.35 -8.35
C THR A 65 2.08 -16.81 -7.89
N ARG A 66 3.10 -17.23 -7.13
CA ARG A 66 3.22 -18.61 -6.60
C ARG A 66 2.17 -18.93 -5.53
N HIS A 67 1.60 -17.91 -4.89
CA HIS A 67 0.59 -18.00 -3.84
C HIS A 67 -0.84 -17.73 -4.32
N ALA A 68 -1.06 -17.64 -5.64
CA ALA A 68 -2.37 -17.28 -6.20
C ALA A 68 -3.53 -18.18 -5.72
N GLY A 69 -3.26 -19.47 -5.48
CA GLY A 69 -4.23 -20.45 -4.96
C GLY A 69 -4.26 -20.56 -3.44
N THR A 70 -3.33 -19.95 -2.72
CA THR A 70 -3.21 -20.05 -1.25
C THR A 70 -4.30 -19.19 -0.59
N PRO A 71 -5.01 -19.68 0.44
CA PRO A 71 -5.87 -18.84 1.28
C PRO A 71 -5.08 -17.68 1.87
N ALA A 72 -5.65 -16.47 1.85
CA ALA A 72 -4.94 -15.28 2.32
C ALA A 72 -4.51 -15.36 3.79
N GLY A 73 -5.26 -16.09 4.62
CA GLY A 73 -4.91 -16.33 6.02
C GLY A 73 -3.65 -17.18 6.23
N ASN A 74 -3.21 -17.93 5.22
CA ASN A 74 -2.01 -18.77 5.27
C ASN A 74 -0.74 -18.07 4.76
N LEU A 75 -0.87 -16.79 4.36
CA LEU A 75 0.27 -15.97 3.97
C LEU A 75 1.03 -15.45 5.20
N SER A 76 2.33 -15.17 5.04
CA SER A 76 3.07 -14.39 6.04
C SER A 76 2.49 -12.99 6.18
N HIS A 77 2.78 -12.30 7.29
CA HIS A 77 2.31 -10.94 7.51
C HIS A 77 2.73 -9.99 6.37
N GLY A 78 3.99 -10.06 5.94
CA GLY A 78 4.49 -9.26 4.82
C GLY A 78 3.79 -9.59 3.49
N GLN A 79 3.49 -10.87 3.23
CA GLN A 79 2.73 -11.28 2.05
C GLN A 79 1.28 -10.76 2.11
N GLN A 80 0.64 -10.77 3.29
CA GLN A 80 -0.70 -10.20 3.48
C GLN A 80 -0.70 -8.69 3.21
N ARG A 81 0.30 -7.95 3.69
CA ARG A 81 0.46 -6.52 3.41
C ARG A 81 0.66 -6.24 1.92
N ARG A 82 1.45 -7.06 1.22
CA ARG A 82 1.59 -6.94 -0.25
C ARG A 82 0.28 -7.25 -0.98
N LEU A 83 -0.51 -8.20 -0.48
CA LEU A 83 -1.85 -8.47 -1.02
C LEU A 83 -2.81 -7.28 -0.83
N GLU A 84 -2.78 -6.60 0.31
CA GLU A 84 -3.58 -5.39 0.56
C GLU A 84 -3.24 -4.27 -0.45
N VAL A 85 -1.95 -4.03 -0.69
CA VAL A 85 -1.51 -3.11 -1.75
C VAL A 85 -2.02 -3.59 -3.12
N GLY A 86 -1.93 -4.88 -3.40
CA GLY A 86 -2.45 -5.48 -4.63
C GLY A 86 -3.95 -5.26 -4.81
N MET A 87 -4.75 -5.37 -3.77
CA MET A 87 -6.20 -5.08 -3.84
C MET A 87 -6.47 -3.62 -4.17
N ALA A 88 -5.67 -2.69 -3.63
CA ALA A 88 -5.77 -1.28 -4.01
C ALA A 88 -5.40 -1.07 -5.48
N LEU A 89 -4.36 -1.74 -5.99
CA LEU A 89 -3.92 -1.70 -7.39
C LEU A 89 -4.95 -2.29 -8.35
N ALA A 90 -5.63 -3.37 -7.96
CA ALA A 90 -6.64 -4.03 -8.78
C ALA A 90 -7.81 -3.09 -9.13
N ALA A 91 -8.01 -2.03 -8.35
CA ALA A 91 -8.96 -0.95 -8.62
C ALA A 91 -8.50 0.03 -9.70
N ARG A 92 -7.28 -0.11 -10.26
CA ARG A 92 -6.65 0.78 -11.24
C ARG A 92 -6.74 2.27 -10.85
N PRO A 93 -6.28 2.66 -9.67
CA PRO A 93 -6.38 4.04 -9.20
C PRO A 93 -5.36 4.95 -9.90
N LYS A 94 -5.63 6.26 -9.93
CA LYS A 94 -4.64 7.27 -10.30
C LYS A 94 -3.75 7.66 -9.10
N ALA A 95 -4.32 7.63 -7.90
CA ALA A 95 -3.63 7.93 -6.66
C ALA A 95 -3.88 6.81 -5.63
N ILE A 96 -2.82 6.40 -4.95
CA ILE A 96 -2.82 5.34 -3.93
C ILE A 96 -2.36 5.95 -2.61
N PHE A 97 -3.16 5.73 -1.57
CA PHE A 97 -2.83 6.14 -0.21
C PHE A 97 -2.45 4.88 0.58
N LEU A 98 -1.21 4.80 1.03
CA LEU A 98 -0.67 3.73 1.85
C LEU A 98 -0.47 4.22 3.28
N ASP A 99 -1.12 3.57 4.23
CA ASP A 99 -1.10 3.94 5.64
C ASP A 99 -0.34 2.86 6.42
N GLU A 100 0.89 3.17 6.84
CA GLU A 100 1.84 2.28 7.50
C GLU A 100 2.00 0.90 6.84
N PRO A 101 2.27 0.82 5.52
CA PRO A 101 2.32 -0.45 4.80
C PRO A 101 3.45 -1.36 5.28
N THR A 102 4.45 -0.81 5.97
CA THR A 102 5.63 -1.55 6.45
C THR A 102 5.55 -1.96 7.91
N SER A 103 4.47 -1.59 8.61
CA SER A 103 4.31 -1.89 10.03
C SER A 103 4.31 -3.39 10.31
N GLY A 104 5.16 -3.83 11.26
CA GLY A 104 5.27 -5.24 11.68
C GLY A 104 5.96 -6.17 10.68
N MET A 105 6.60 -5.66 9.63
CA MET A 105 7.35 -6.46 8.67
C MET A 105 8.74 -6.85 9.16
N GLY A 106 9.18 -8.06 8.80
CA GLY A 106 10.58 -8.46 8.89
C GLY A 106 11.46 -7.75 7.84
N ILE A 107 12.78 -7.83 8.04
CA ILE A 107 13.76 -7.12 7.19
C ILE A 107 13.60 -7.51 5.71
N ASP A 108 13.47 -8.79 5.41
CA ASP A 108 13.35 -9.29 4.03
C ASP A 108 12.06 -8.81 3.34
N ASP A 109 10.92 -8.85 4.06
CA ASP A 109 9.65 -8.37 3.54
C ASP A 109 9.63 -6.83 3.36
N LEU A 110 10.45 -6.11 4.15
CA LEU A 110 10.58 -4.67 4.08
C LEU A 110 11.18 -4.20 2.76
N ASP A 111 12.25 -4.87 2.30
CA ASP A 111 12.91 -4.56 1.03
C ASP A 111 12.01 -4.87 -0.17
N ASP A 112 11.23 -5.96 -0.07
CA ASP A 112 10.21 -6.29 -1.08
C ASP A 112 9.13 -5.20 -1.16
N MET A 113 8.66 -4.69 0.00
CA MET A 113 7.66 -3.63 0.04
C MET A 113 8.21 -2.30 -0.48
N LYS A 114 9.46 -1.94 -0.14
CA LYS A 114 10.12 -0.75 -0.69
C LYS A 114 10.18 -0.80 -2.22
N ARG A 115 10.65 -1.93 -2.79
CA ARG A 115 10.70 -2.12 -4.25
C ARG A 115 9.32 -2.04 -4.88
N LEU A 116 8.31 -2.63 -4.24
CA LEU A 116 6.93 -2.53 -4.71
C LEU A 116 6.48 -1.06 -4.77
N ILE A 117 6.62 -0.31 -3.67
CA ILE A 117 6.18 1.10 -3.60
C ILE A 117 6.93 1.96 -4.62
N GLN A 118 8.24 1.78 -4.77
CA GLN A 118 9.03 2.50 -5.77
C GLN A 118 8.54 2.24 -7.18
N GLY A 119 8.25 0.98 -7.54
CA GLY A 119 7.71 0.62 -8.84
C GLY A 119 6.27 1.11 -9.10
N LEU A 120 5.54 1.59 -8.08
CA LEU A 120 4.22 2.21 -8.28
C LEU A 120 4.31 3.65 -8.76
N LYS A 121 5.39 4.35 -8.48
CA LYS A 121 5.55 5.79 -8.75
C LYS A 121 5.51 6.13 -10.24
N ASP A 122 5.89 5.20 -11.10
CA ASP A 122 5.91 5.40 -12.56
C ASP A 122 4.49 5.55 -13.16
N GLU A 123 3.49 4.95 -12.51
CA GLU A 123 2.13 4.89 -13.04
C GLU A 123 1.09 5.56 -12.12
N HIS A 124 1.45 5.82 -10.86
CA HIS A 124 0.52 6.29 -9.84
C HIS A 124 1.12 7.42 -9.01
N THR A 125 0.27 8.35 -8.57
CA THR A 125 0.63 9.21 -7.45
C THR A 125 0.52 8.39 -6.17
N VAL A 126 1.63 8.23 -5.44
CA VAL A 126 1.66 7.48 -4.18
C VAL A 126 1.75 8.46 -3.02
N VAL A 127 0.80 8.39 -2.10
CA VAL A 127 0.85 9.09 -0.81
C VAL A 127 1.12 8.04 0.26
N LEU A 128 2.28 8.15 0.89
CA LEU A 128 2.74 7.23 1.93
C LEU A 128 2.66 7.92 3.30
N ILE A 129 2.00 7.28 4.25
CA ILE A 129 2.01 7.68 5.66
C ILE A 129 2.86 6.64 6.38
N GLU A 130 3.96 7.06 6.97
CA GLU A 130 4.92 6.20 7.65
C GLU A 130 5.58 6.94 8.82
N HIS A 131 5.96 6.20 9.83
CA HIS A 131 6.73 6.71 10.96
C HIS A 131 8.20 6.26 10.92
N ASN A 132 8.56 5.32 10.06
CA ASN A 132 9.94 4.89 9.86
C ASN A 132 10.65 5.86 8.91
N MET A 133 11.40 6.79 9.49
CA MET A 133 12.13 7.82 8.73
C MET A 133 13.11 7.24 7.72
N GLY A 134 13.75 6.08 8.00
CA GLY A 134 14.66 5.43 7.06
C GLY A 134 13.94 5.07 5.75
N ILE A 135 12.76 4.47 5.85
CA ILE A 135 11.95 4.11 4.67
C ILE A 135 11.51 5.35 3.93
N VAL A 136 10.95 6.33 4.66
CA VAL A 136 10.46 7.57 4.06
C VAL A 136 11.58 8.28 3.28
N MET A 137 12.77 8.40 3.87
CA MET A 137 13.93 9.04 3.22
C MET A 137 14.40 8.30 1.97
N ASP A 138 14.30 6.96 1.96
CA ASP A 138 14.77 6.12 0.85
C ASP A 138 13.86 6.16 -0.37
N ILE A 139 12.54 6.30 -0.17
CA ILE A 139 11.58 6.08 -1.25
C ILE A 139 10.74 7.29 -1.63
N SER A 140 10.76 8.39 -0.85
CA SER A 140 9.93 9.56 -1.12
C SER A 140 10.63 10.58 -2.01
N ASP A 141 9.86 11.25 -2.88
CA ASP A 141 10.33 12.38 -3.67
C ASP A 141 10.21 13.69 -2.90
N THR A 142 9.14 13.81 -2.09
CA THR A 142 8.87 14.96 -1.22
C THR A 142 8.31 14.44 0.10
N ILE A 143 8.70 15.05 1.21
CA ILE A 143 8.29 14.65 2.55
C ILE A 143 7.61 15.83 3.23
N THR A 144 6.41 15.59 3.75
CA THR A 144 5.72 16.52 4.65
C THR A 144 5.73 15.95 6.07
N VAL A 145 6.44 16.60 6.97
CA VAL A 145 6.54 16.21 8.38
C VAL A 145 5.43 16.87 9.17
N MET A 146 4.66 16.07 9.90
CA MET A 146 3.57 16.57 10.74
C MET A 146 3.85 16.34 12.23
N GLN A 147 3.54 17.33 13.04
CA GLN A 147 3.60 17.24 14.49
C GLN A 147 2.35 17.89 15.09
N GLN A 148 1.67 17.20 16.01
CA GLN A 148 0.47 17.69 16.70
C GLN A 148 -0.61 18.27 15.76
N GLY A 149 -0.81 17.61 14.60
CA GLY A 149 -1.80 18.00 13.61
C GLY A 149 -1.42 19.21 12.75
N ARG A 150 -0.18 19.70 12.83
CA ARG A 150 0.35 20.81 12.03
C ARG A 150 1.53 20.35 11.18
N VAL A 151 1.72 20.97 10.03
CA VAL A 151 2.92 20.77 9.21
C VAL A 151 4.09 21.45 9.93
N LEU A 152 5.12 20.66 10.23
CA LEU A 152 6.37 21.11 10.85
C LEU A 152 7.38 21.53 9.78
N ALA A 153 7.52 20.72 8.74
CA ALA A 153 8.43 20.95 7.61
C ALA A 153 7.89 20.25 6.35
N GLU A 154 8.26 20.75 5.19
CA GLU A 154 8.00 20.13 3.89
C GLU A 154 9.18 20.40 2.97
N GLY A 155 9.65 19.37 2.23
CA GLY A 155 10.80 19.50 1.35
C GLY A 155 11.30 18.17 0.82
N LEU A 156 12.45 18.21 0.15
CA LEU A 156 13.14 17.04 -0.34
C LEU A 156 13.76 16.22 0.81
N PRO A 157 14.00 14.90 0.63
CA PRO A 157 14.54 14.06 1.70
C PRO A 157 15.81 14.60 2.36
N HIS A 158 16.72 15.18 1.58
CA HIS A 158 17.96 15.74 2.11
C HIS A 158 17.74 17.03 2.92
N GLU A 159 16.75 17.85 2.54
CA GLU A 159 16.38 19.08 3.28
C GLU A 159 15.74 18.71 4.62
N ILE A 160 14.81 17.75 4.60
CA ILE A 160 14.14 17.25 5.81
C ILE A 160 15.14 16.60 6.77
N ARG A 161 16.14 15.86 6.25
CA ARG A 161 17.21 15.28 7.07
C ARG A 161 18.06 16.34 7.77
N ALA A 162 18.26 17.50 7.13
CA ALA A 162 19.05 18.62 7.67
C ALA A 162 18.25 19.54 8.61
N ASP A 163 16.92 19.49 8.60
CA ASP A 163 16.08 20.38 9.41
C ASP A 163 16.18 20.05 10.89
N GLU A 164 16.69 20.98 11.70
CA GLU A 164 16.86 20.81 13.13
C GLU A 164 15.55 20.63 13.89
N ARG A 165 14.44 21.21 13.41
CA ARG A 165 13.12 21.06 14.02
C ARG A 165 12.65 19.61 13.88
N VAL A 166 12.87 19.00 12.69
CA VAL A 166 12.56 17.58 12.43
C VAL A 166 13.46 16.69 13.27
N ARG A 167 14.76 16.99 13.33
CA ARG A 167 15.71 16.23 14.14
C ARG A 167 15.32 16.27 15.62
N SER A 168 14.96 17.42 16.17
CA SER A 168 14.53 17.57 17.56
C SER A 168 13.23 16.82 17.84
N ALA A 169 12.28 16.85 16.91
CA ALA A 169 10.98 16.20 17.07
C ALA A 169 11.06 14.65 17.02
N TYR A 170 11.94 14.10 16.18
CA TYR A 170 12.04 12.65 15.94
C TYR A 170 13.26 11.99 16.58
N LEU A 171 14.41 12.66 16.65
CA LEU A 171 15.63 12.12 17.25
C LEU A 171 15.72 12.41 18.74
N GLY A 172 15.07 13.47 19.23
CA GLY A 172 14.97 13.74 20.67
C GLY A 172 14.30 12.60 21.44
N ASN A 173 13.36 11.89 20.82
CA ASN A 173 12.68 10.72 21.40
C ASN A 173 13.53 9.42 21.37
N MET A 174 14.54 9.32 20.50
CA MET A 174 15.44 8.16 20.47
C MET A 174 16.49 8.20 21.58
N ILE A 175 16.87 9.39 22.05
CA ILE A 175 17.87 9.56 23.11
C ILE A 175 17.27 9.39 24.50
N THR A 176 15.97 9.62 24.67
CA THR A 176 15.26 9.48 25.96
C THR A 176 14.64 8.09 26.18
N GLY A 177 14.49 7.25 25.16
CA GLY A 177 13.96 5.88 25.25
C GLY A 177 14.95 4.81 25.75
N GLY A 178 16.17 5.17 26.10
CA GLY A 178 17.25 4.27 26.52
C GLY A 178 17.55 4.23 28.02
N LYS A 179 16.61 4.67 28.89
CA LYS A 179 16.73 4.50 30.36
C LYS A 179 15.36 4.21 30.96
N ALA A 180 15.01 2.96 31.06
CA ALA A 180 14.20 2.37 32.14
C ALA A 180 14.40 0.86 32.11
#